data_ca1957a0bea4d9e179ab2d6f162634f2
#
_entry.id   ca1957a0bea4d9e179ab2d6f162634f2
#
_cell.length_a   1.000
_cell.length_b   1.000
_cell.length_c   1.000
_cell.angle_alpha   90.00
_cell.angle_beta   90.00
_cell.angle_gamma   90.00
#
_symmetry.space_group_name_H-M   'P 1'
#
loop_
_entity.id
_entity.type
_entity.pdbx_description
1 polymer ?
#
loop_
_entity_poly.entity_id
_entity_poly.type
_entity_poly.pdbx_seq_one_letter_code
_entity_poly.pdbx_strand_id
1 'polypeptide(L)'
;MALNLNTSPYYDDFSDDNRFHRVLFKPGVAVQARELTQLQTILQDQMDKGFGFVIQEGAVITGCAESTESVNWVKVNDTDAAAATIDNTNLVNFVGKEVIGSVTGLKARIIDTETGTVSGVPNLKTLYIKYLNSSASHTHFNASETLTVYTPNTGPGNSATDLAGFTFVVNSLTGNNYTAKYYGATNRVTLQPGIIFARGAFIKTDKITCLVDKYNELLPKKVGFVVTEALAQAATDTTLLDPAQGSFNYNAPGADRLKYTVELKAFSPSATIPENFYTYAHFEDGAIQNVGLKNNPLHGVGQILANRTYDESGNYLVRGNTVSLREHLDENNNGGIYASSNGGSRDALMIQIDPGVSYVGGHRRELLSSKRVPIMKPTMDVTKESQSISTSYGNYVLAVSYTHLTLPTNREV
;
A
#
# COMPACT_ATOMS: atom_id res chain seq x y z
N MET A 1 21.22 6.66 8.53
CA MET A 1 22.47 6.71 9.33
C MET A 1 22.17 6.11 10.69
N ALA A 2 22.98 5.18 11.16
CA ALA A 2 22.82 4.62 12.50
C ALA A 2 23.01 5.70 13.57
N LEU A 3 22.27 5.61 14.66
CA LEU A 3 22.39 6.56 15.75
C LEU A 3 23.73 6.33 16.46
N ASN A 4 24.52 7.39 16.61
CA ASN A 4 25.77 7.30 17.35
C ASN A 4 25.49 7.40 18.86
N LEU A 5 25.60 6.28 19.57
CA LEU A 5 25.42 6.21 21.00
C LEU A 5 26.73 6.44 21.79
N ASN A 6 27.88 6.56 21.12
CA ASN A 6 29.14 6.92 21.72
C ASN A 6 29.28 8.44 21.96
N THR A 7 28.21 9.03 22.45
CA THR A 7 28.10 10.46 22.79
C THR A 7 27.35 10.64 24.09
N SER A 8 27.44 11.85 24.68
CA SER A 8 26.66 12.18 25.87
C SER A 8 25.15 11.97 25.60
N PRO A 9 24.42 11.39 26.55
CA PRO A 9 24.79 10.92 27.86
C PRO A 9 25.18 9.43 27.96
N TYR A 10 25.15 8.69 26.86
CA TYR A 10 25.23 7.21 26.85
C TYR A 10 26.65 6.68 26.85
N TYR A 11 27.57 7.31 26.09
CA TYR A 11 28.97 6.91 25.98
C TYR A 11 29.19 5.42 25.71
N ASP A 12 28.36 4.82 24.86
CA ASP A 12 28.52 3.44 24.42
C ASP A 12 29.69 3.37 23.42
N ASP A 13 30.82 2.96 23.93
CA ASP A 13 32.10 2.85 23.24
C ASP A 13 32.36 1.44 22.65
N PHE A 14 31.31 0.68 22.42
CA PHE A 14 31.45 -0.63 21.81
C PHE A 14 32.14 -0.52 20.44
N SER A 15 33.17 -1.36 20.26
CA SER A 15 33.86 -1.55 19.00
C SER A 15 34.19 -3.01 18.80
N ASP A 16 33.90 -3.54 17.62
CA ASP A 16 34.23 -4.92 17.25
C ASP A 16 35.74 -5.20 17.27
N ASP A 17 36.56 -4.18 17.01
CA ASP A 17 38.01 -4.26 17.05
C ASP A 17 38.54 -4.60 18.45
N ASN A 18 37.82 -4.20 19.49
CA ASN A 18 38.17 -4.53 20.88
C ASN A 18 37.89 -5.98 21.25
N ARG A 19 37.09 -6.70 20.43
CA ARG A 19 36.73 -8.12 20.62
C ARG A 19 36.13 -8.43 21.99
N PHE A 20 35.37 -7.49 22.56
CA PHE A 20 34.67 -7.69 23.83
C PHE A 20 33.37 -8.45 23.57
N HIS A 21 33.23 -9.63 24.18
CA HIS A 21 32.06 -10.49 24.02
C HIS A 21 31.14 -10.50 25.24
N ARG A 22 31.63 -9.99 26.38
CA ARG A 22 30.88 -10.01 27.64
C ARG A 22 31.36 -8.96 28.62
N VAL A 23 30.46 -8.23 29.25
CA VAL A 23 30.73 -7.37 30.40
C VAL A 23 30.70 -8.21 31.67
N LEU A 24 31.75 -8.11 32.49
CA LEU A 24 31.89 -8.83 33.77
C LEU A 24 31.90 -7.84 34.93
N PHE A 25 30.80 -7.78 35.68
CA PHE A 25 30.66 -6.92 36.83
C PHE A 25 31.50 -7.46 37.98
N LYS A 26 32.37 -6.60 38.53
CA LYS A 26 33.27 -6.94 39.61
C LYS A 26 32.66 -6.51 40.95
N PRO A 27 32.59 -7.39 41.98
CA PRO A 27 32.12 -7.02 43.30
C PRO A 27 32.92 -5.86 43.88
N GLY A 28 32.24 -4.91 44.51
CA GLY A 28 32.88 -3.74 45.12
C GLY A 28 33.23 -2.59 44.17
N VAL A 29 32.92 -2.72 42.88
CA VAL A 29 33.07 -1.67 41.86
C VAL A 29 31.69 -1.17 41.42
N ALA A 30 31.50 0.15 41.36
CA ALA A 30 30.23 0.73 40.90
C ALA A 30 29.99 0.42 39.42
N VAL A 31 28.76 0.00 39.08
CA VAL A 31 28.34 -0.23 37.72
C VAL A 31 28.11 1.10 37.00
N GLN A 32 28.69 1.28 35.84
CA GLN A 32 28.51 2.46 35.03
C GLN A 32 27.31 2.25 34.05
N ALA A 33 26.54 3.31 33.81
CA ALA A 33 25.41 3.25 32.89
C ALA A 33 25.83 2.76 31.47
N ARG A 34 27.02 3.19 31.00
CA ARG A 34 27.58 2.76 29.72
C ARG A 34 27.79 1.24 29.62
N GLU A 35 28.17 0.59 30.76
CA GLU A 35 28.41 -0.86 30.77
C GLU A 35 27.10 -1.64 30.56
N LEU A 36 25.98 -1.11 31.08
CA LEU A 36 24.65 -1.69 30.85
C LEU A 36 24.20 -1.50 29.40
N THR A 37 24.47 -0.35 28.79
CA THR A 37 24.18 -0.08 27.40
C THR A 37 25.04 -0.98 26.49
N GLN A 38 26.35 -1.05 26.75
CA GLN A 38 27.30 -1.86 26.01
C GLN A 38 26.98 -3.35 26.09
N LEU A 39 26.48 -3.85 27.20
CA LEU A 39 25.99 -5.23 27.31
C LEU A 39 24.92 -5.55 26.25
N GLN A 40 23.98 -4.62 26.07
CA GLN A 40 22.91 -4.78 25.05
C GLN A 40 23.47 -4.69 23.63
N THR A 41 24.39 -3.76 23.38
CA THR A 41 25.02 -3.57 22.07
C THR A 41 25.84 -4.81 21.67
N ILE A 42 26.59 -5.41 22.60
CA ILE A 42 27.28 -6.68 22.36
C ILE A 42 26.31 -7.79 21.95
N LEU A 43 25.17 -7.92 22.63
CA LEU A 43 24.17 -8.93 22.29
C LEU A 43 23.52 -8.67 20.92
N GLN A 44 23.22 -7.40 20.61
CA GLN A 44 22.70 -7.03 19.29
C GLN A 44 23.70 -7.33 18.17
N ASP A 45 24.97 -7.01 18.36
CA ASP A 45 26.04 -7.32 17.41
C ASP A 45 26.15 -8.83 17.14
N GLN A 46 26.08 -9.66 18.21
CA GLN A 46 26.10 -11.12 18.07
C GLN A 46 24.84 -11.63 17.31
N MET A 47 23.67 -11.05 17.57
CA MET A 47 22.45 -11.36 16.85
C MET A 47 22.54 -10.94 15.38
N ASP A 48 23.07 -9.76 15.10
CA ASP A 48 23.25 -9.26 13.74
C ASP A 48 24.17 -10.19 12.94
N LYS A 49 25.35 -10.53 13.46
CA LYS A 49 26.28 -11.46 12.84
C LYS A 49 25.70 -12.86 12.65
N GLY A 50 24.97 -13.37 13.63
CA GLY A 50 24.35 -14.69 13.59
C GLY A 50 23.20 -14.78 12.59
N PHE A 51 22.28 -13.85 12.67
CA PHE A 51 21.11 -13.83 11.79
C PHE A 51 21.43 -13.28 10.39
N GLY A 52 22.33 -12.31 10.27
CA GLY A 52 22.77 -11.75 8.99
C GLY A 52 23.40 -12.79 8.06
N PHE A 53 23.95 -13.88 8.62
CA PHE A 53 24.42 -15.02 7.83
C PHE A 53 23.27 -15.82 7.19
N VAL A 54 22.11 -15.88 7.84
CA VAL A 54 20.95 -16.68 7.43
C VAL A 54 19.86 -15.85 6.78
N ILE A 55 19.69 -14.61 7.21
CA ILE A 55 18.62 -13.72 6.80
C ILE A 55 19.22 -12.46 6.19
N GLN A 56 18.79 -12.13 4.98
CA GLN A 56 19.23 -10.89 4.34
C GLN A 56 18.58 -9.67 5.02
N GLU A 57 19.35 -8.59 5.13
CA GLU A 57 18.86 -7.27 5.56
C GLU A 57 17.67 -6.81 4.68
N GLY A 58 16.60 -6.36 5.33
CA GLY A 58 15.35 -5.99 4.67
C GLY A 58 14.41 -7.16 4.35
N ALA A 59 14.78 -8.40 4.71
CA ALA A 59 13.94 -9.56 4.46
C ALA A 59 12.66 -9.54 5.31
N VAL A 60 11.55 -9.91 4.71
CA VAL A 60 10.28 -10.14 5.41
C VAL A 60 10.33 -11.51 6.09
N ILE A 61 10.12 -11.53 7.40
CA ILE A 61 10.12 -12.77 8.19
C ILE A 61 8.73 -13.36 8.24
N THR A 62 7.72 -12.53 8.48
CA THR A 62 6.32 -12.95 8.51
C THR A 62 5.40 -11.77 8.22
N GLY A 63 4.21 -12.02 7.72
CA GLY A 63 3.26 -10.98 7.36
C GLY A 63 3.65 -10.20 6.12
N CYS A 64 3.50 -8.89 6.14
CA CYS A 64 3.78 -7.97 5.04
C CYS A 64 3.13 -8.39 3.71
N ALA A 65 1.92 -8.98 3.78
CA ALA A 65 1.21 -9.36 2.56
C ALA A 65 1.00 -8.13 1.68
N GLU A 66 1.43 -8.26 0.45
CA GLU A 66 1.43 -7.17 -0.53
C GLU A 66 0.11 -7.05 -1.25
N SER A 67 -0.28 -5.82 -1.51
CA SER A 67 -1.37 -5.47 -2.41
C SER A 67 -0.96 -4.26 -3.24
N THR A 68 -0.99 -4.41 -4.54
CA THR A 68 -0.76 -3.30 -5.49
C THR A 68 -2.08 -2.95 -6.17
N GLU A 69 -2.38 -1.68 -6.22
CA GLU A 69 -3.56 -1.16 -6.89
C GLU A 69 -3.20 0.05 -7.77
N SER A 70 -3.82 0.14 -8.94
CA SER A 70 -3.77 1.36 -9.74
C SER A 70 -4.74 2.38 -9.14
N VAL A 71 -4.25 3.59 -8.94
CA VAL A 71 -4.97 4.71 -8.33
C VAL A 71 -4.95 5.88 -9.29
N ASN A 72 -6.11 6.44 -9.55
CA ASN A 72 -6.20 7.66 -10.36
C ASN A 72 -5.81 8.88 -9.53
N TRP A 73 -5.33 9.90 -10.19
CA TRP A 73 -5.05 11.18 -9.56
C TRP A 73 -5.66 12.32 -10.36
N VAL A 74 -6.04 13.38 -9.65
CA VAL A 74 -6.54 14.63 -10.22
C VAL A 74 -5.89 15.80 -9.52
N LYS A 75 -5.37 16.75 -10.29
CA LYS A 75 -4.82 18.00 -9.77
C LYS A 75 -5.96 19.00 -9.58
N VAL A 76 -5.95 19.66 -8.44
CA VAL A 76 -6.93 20.68 -8.09
C VAL A 76 -6.25 22.03 -7.90
N ASN A 77 -7.01 23.09 -8.04
CA ASN A 77 -6.52 24.45 -7.81
C ASN A 77 -6.23 24.68 -6.32
N ASP A 78 -5.45 25.68 -6.03
CA ASP A 78 -5.14 26.10 -4.65
C ASP A 78 -6.31 26.75 -3.93
N THR A 79 -7.38 27.06 -4.68
CA THR A 79 -8.60 27.68 -4.17
C THR A 79 -9.79 26.76 -4.42
N ASP A 80 -10.78 26.85 -3.54
CA ASP A 80 -12.08 26.20 -3.69
C ASP A 80 -12.97 26.97 -4.71
N ALA A 81 -14.20 26.51 -4.90
CA ALA A 81 -15.14 27.18 -5.82
C ALA A 81 -15.58 28.59 -5.37
N ALA A 82 -15.42 28.92 -4.10
CA ALA A 82 -15.67 30.25 -3.54
C ALA A 82 -14.42 31.14 -3.55
N ALA A 83 -13.33 30.72 -4.20
CA ALA A 83 -12.02 31.38 -4.25
C ALA A 83 -11.29 31.47 -2.89
N ALA A 84 -11.70 30.69 -1.89
CA ALA A 84 -10.99 30.58 -0.62
C ALA A 84 -9.77 29.64 -0.77
N THR A 85 -8.64 30.02 -0.18
CA THR A 85 -7.41 29.22 -0.24
C THR A 85 -7.58 27.90 0.53
N ILE A 86 -7.23 26.79 -0.11
CA ILE A 86 -7.25 25.47 0.50
C ILE A 86 -5.98 25.31 1.35
N ASP A 87 -6.15 25.14 2.66
CA ASP A 87 -5.04 24.95 3.57
C ASP A 87 -4.40 23.56 3.37
N ASN A 88 -3.08 23.54 3.20
CA ASN A 88 -2.29 22.32 3.04
C ASN A 88 -2.38 21.41 4.27
N THR A 89 -2.47 21.98 5.48
CA THR A 89 -2.54 21.20 6.72
C THR A 89 -3.85 20.41 6.84
N ASN A 90 -4.92 20.92 6.20
CA ASN A 90 -6.22 20.29 6.24
C ASN A 90 -6.45 19.29 5.09
N LEU A 91 -5.57 19.26 4.08
CA LEU A 91 -5.77 18.42 2.90
C LEU A 91 -5.85 16.92 3.26
N VAL A 92 -5.07 16.48 4.24
CA VAL A 92 -5.08 15.10 4.73
C VAL A 92 -6.43 14.68 5.34
N ASN A 93 -7.22 15.63 5.86
CA ASN A 93 -8.52 15.34 6.47
C ASN A 93 -9.58 14.90 5.45
N PHE A 94 -9.32 15.12 4.16
CA PHE A 94 -10.20 14.65 3.09
C PHE A 94 -9.96 13.20 2.69
N VAL A 95 -8.91 12.56 3.18
CA VAL A 95 -8.65 11.13 2.93
C VAL A 95 -9.80 10.30 3.48
N GLY A 96 -10.33 9.40 2.65
CA GLY A 96 -11.50 8.57 2.96
C GLY A 96 -12.84 9.21 2.63
N LYS A 97 -12.89 10.52 2.35
CA LYS A 97 -14.10 11.21 1.88
C LYS A 97 -14.37 10.90 0.40
N GLU A 98 -15.57 11.17 -0.03
CA GLU A 98 -15.99 11.01 -1.41
C GLU A 98 -16.26 12.36 -2.05
N VAL A 99 -16.02 12.43 -3.34
CA VAL A 99 -16.29 13.63 -4.16
C VAL A 99 -17.19 13.28 -5.33
N ILE A 100 -18.02 14.23 -5.72
CA ILE A 100 -18.87 14.14 -6.90
C ILE A 100 -18.60 15.32 -7.83
N GLY A 101 -18.39 15.02 -9.11
CA GLY A 101 -18.22 16.04 -10.15
C GLY A 101 -19.55 16.68 -10.55
N SER A 102 -19.54 17.99 -10.67
CA SER A 102 -20.73 18.79 -10.98
C SER A 102 -21.19 18.64 -12.45
N VAL A 103 -20.29 18.31 -13.34
CA VAL A 103 -20.54 18.17 -14.80
C VAL A 103 -20.61 16.70 -15.20
N THR A 104 -19.62 15.92 -14.77
CA THR A 104 -19.49 14.52 -15.16
C THR A 104 -20.43 13.60 -14.37
N GLY A 105 -20.85 13.99 -13.16
CA GLY A 105 -21.58 13.13 -12.23
C GLY A 105 -20.76 11.95 -11.70
N LEU A 106 -19.47 11.90 -12.02
CA LEU A 106 -18.57 10.88 -11.52
C LEU A 106 -18.39 11.02 -10.01
N LYS A 107 -18.37 9.89 -9.32
CA LYS A 107 -18.09 9.79 -7.89
C LYS A 107 -16.75 9.13 -7.70
N ALA A 108 -15.96 9.66 -6.79
CA ALA A 108 -14.68 9.10 -6.45
C ALA A 108 -14.40 9.19 -4.96
N ARG A 109 -13.70 8.21 -4.40
CA ARG A 109 -13.20 8.24 -3.03
C ARG A 109 -11.76 8.74 -3.03
N ILE A 110 -11.48 9.70 -2.16
CA ILE A 110 -10.12 10.20 -1.94
C ILE A 110 -9.37 9.16 -1.10
N ILE A 111 -8.26 8.64 -1.65
CA ILE A 111 -7.45 7.60 -1.02
C ILE A 111 -6.24 8.21 -0.34
N ASP A 112 -5.68 9.26 -0.95
CA ASP A 112 -4.50 9.96 -0.48
C ASP A 112 -4.47 11.38 -1.05
N THR A 113 -3.63 12.24 -0.49
CA THR A 113 -3.50 13.63 -0.93
C THR A 113 -2.04 14.07 -0.94
N GLU A 114 -1.71 14.98 -1.85
CA GLU A 114 -0.38 15.55 -1.96
C GLU A 114 -0.47 17.07 -2.07
N THR A 115 0.34 17.77 -1.31
CA THR A 115 0.35 19.25 -1.26
C THR A 115 1.14 19.91 -2.40
N GLY A 116 1.85 19.11 -3.20
CA GLY A 116 2.28 19.53 -4.54
C GLY A 116 3.62 20.22 -4.68
N THR A 117 4.65 19.90 -3.94
CA THR A 117 6.00 20.41 -4.20
C THR A 117 6.85 19.39 -4.93
N VAL A 118 6.84 19.40 -6.27
CA VAL A 118 7.89 18.78 -7.06
C VAL A 118 8.62 19.87 -7.82
N SER A 119 9.93 19.95 -7.69
CA SER A 119 10.77 20.90 -8.42
C SER A 119 10.50 20.80 -9.93
N GLY A 120 10.17 21.93 -10.56
CA GLY A 120 9.95 22.03 -12.00
C GLY A 120 8.53 21.75 -12.49
N VAL A 121 7.59 21.44 -11.62
CA VAL A 121 6.16 21.25 -11.95
C VAL A 121 5.35 22.33 -11.24
N PRO A 122 4.25 22.84 -11.84
CA PRO A 122 3.32 23.71 -11.13
C PRO A 122 2.90 23.04 -9.82
N ASN A 123 3.04 23.81 -8.75
CA ASN A 123 2.82 23.36 -7.37
C ASN A 123 1.32 23.20 -7.11
N LEU A 124 0.75 22.11 -7.59
CA LEU A 124 -0.67 21.89 -7.53
C LEU A 124 -1.00 20.79 -6.51
N LYS A 125 -2.01 21.05 -5.73
CA LYS A 125 -2.62 20.05 -4.87
C LYS A 125 -3.15 18.89 -5.71
N THR A 126 -2.89 17.67 -5.26
CA THR A 126 -3.30 16.47 -5.98
C THR A 126 -4.12 15.58 -5.06
N LEU A 127 -5.26 15.14 -5.55
CA LEU A 127 -6.09 14.13 -4.91
C LEU A 127 -5.83 12.78 -5.61
N TYR A 128 -5.44 11.77 -4.87
CA TYR A 128 -5.40 10.40 -5.35
C TYR A 128 -6.75 9.77 -5.07
N ILE A 129 -7.39 9.28 -6.11
CA ILE A 129 -8.80 8.89 -6.06
C ILE A 129 -9.02 7.52 -6.66
N LYS A 130 -10.12 6.90 -6.22
CA LYS A 130 -10.67 5.71 -6.85
C LYS A 130 -12.09 6.01 -7.29
N TYR A 131 -12.36 5.95 -8.58
CA TYR A 131 -13.71 6.14 -9.09
C TYR A 131 -14.64 5.06 -8.55
N LEU A 132 -15.84 5.45 -8.14
CA LEU A 132 -16.86 4.58 -7.56
C LEU A 132 -17.98 4.27 -8.54
N ASN A 133 -18.12 5.10 -9.57
CA ASN A 133 -19.04 4.89 -10.68
C ASN A 133 -18.33 5.23 -11.98
N SER A 134 -18.96 4.91 -13.07
CA SER A 134 -18.57 5.31 -14.42
C SER A 134 -19.72 6.05 -15.08
N SER A 135 -19.40 6.84 -16.07
CA SER A 135 -20.36 7.58 -16.87
C SER A 135 -20.25 7.15 -18.34
N ALA A 136 -21.37 7.16 -19.06
CA ALA A 136 -21.40 6.85 -20.48
C ALA A 136 -20.49 7.76 -21.32
N SER A 137 -20.25 8.97 -20.86
CA SER A 137 -19.54 9.99 -21.63
C SER A 137 -18.20 10.40 -21.03
N HIS A 138 -17.91 10.01 -19.77
CA HIS A 138 -16.75 10.51 -19.04
C HIS A 138 -16.05 9.37 -18.30
N THR A 139 -14.74 9.24 -18.52
CA THR A 139 -13.86 8.30 -17.83
C THR A 139 -13.08 8.94 -16.68
N HIS A 140 -13.09 10.28 -16.63
CA HIS A 140 -12.40 11.07 -15.61
C HIS A 140 -13.13 12.42 -15.44
N PHE A 141 -12.86 13.14 -14.37
CA PHE A 141 -13.37 14.48 -14.15
C PHE A 141 -12.90 15.44 -15.26
N ASN A 142 -13.73 16.41 -15.62
CA ASN A 142 -13.39 17.40 -16.63
C ASN A 142 -12.49 18.51 -16.06
N ALA A 143 -11.74 19.16 -16.94
CA ALA A 143 -10.99 20.37 -16.60
C ALA A 143 -11.95 21.47 -16.08
N SER A 144 -11.54 22.20 -15.06
CA SER A 144 -12.32 23.27 -14.39
C SER A 144 -13.65 22.82 -13.76
N GLU A 145 -13.87 21.53 -13.63
CA GLU A 145 -15.05 20.99 -12.96
C GLU A 145 -14.97 21.19 -11.44
N THR A 146 -16.10 21.48 -10.82
CA THR A 146 -16.21 21.54 -9.37
C THR A 146 -16.52 20.18 -8.79
N LEU A 147 -15.70 19.72 -7.86
CA LEU A 147 -15.88 18.49 -7.10
C LEU A 147 -16.42 18.83 -5.72
N THR A 148 -17.61 18.36 -5.39
CA THR A 148 -18.22 18.56 -4.06
C THR A 148 -17.90 17.35 -3.18
N VAL A 149 -17.35 17.64 -1.99
CA VAL A 149 -17.03 16.61 -0.98
C VAL A 149 -18.29 16.20 -0.24
N TYR A 150 -18.47 14.92 -0.02
CA TYR A 150 -19.52 14.37 0.83
C TYR A 150 -19.01 13.19 1.67
N THR A 151 -19.69 12.93 2.77
CA THR A 151 -19.38 11.76 3.59
C THR A 151 -20.05 10.53 3.00
N PRO A 152 -19.35 9.40 2.87
CA PRO A 152 -19.94 8.15 2.40
C PRO A 152 -21.22 7.81 3.15
N ASN A 153 -22.27 7.43 2.42
CA ASN A 153 -23.59 7.06 2.90
C ASN A 153 -24.53 8.19 3.39
N THR A 154 -24.12 9.46 3.34
CA THR A 154 -24.99 10.58 3.76
C THR A 154 -25.51 11.44 2.59
N GLY A 155 -24.99 11.25 1.38
CA GLY A 155 -25.32 12.09 0.22
C GLY A 155 -24.71 13.50 0.29
N PRO A 156 -24.78 14.27 -0.81
CA PRO A 156 -24.30 15.65 -0.79
C PRO A 156 -25.13 16.51 0.18
N GLY A 157 -24.47 17.20 1.08
CA GLY A 157 -25.08 18.30 1.83
C GLY A 157 -25.34 18.12 3.31
N ASN A 158 -24.62 17.25 4.02
CA ASN A 158 -24.83 17.10 5.45
C ASN A 158 -23.60 17.41 6.30
N SER A 159 -23.76 18.46 7.14
CA SER A 159 -23.01 18.84 8.34
C SER A 159 -21.68 19.57 8.20
N ALA A 160 -21.59 20.74 8.80
CA ALA A 160 -20.42 21.64 8.88
C ALA A 160 -19.19 21.08 9.63
N THR A 161 -19.35 20.00 10.39
CA THR A 161 -18.27 19.34 11.12
C THR A 161 -17.54 18.26 10.30
N ASP A 162 -18.07 17.91 9.14
CA ASP A 162 -17.66 16.70 8.41
C ASP A 162 -16.98 16.99 7.07
N LEU A 163 -16.57 18.25 6.82
CA LEU A 163 -16.05 18.72 5.54
C LEU A 163 -17.00 18.47 4.35
N ALA A 164 -18.22 18.00 4.60
CA ALA A 164 -19.25 17.85 3.57
C ALA A 164 -19.65 19.22 3.04
N GLY A 165 -19.80 19.31 1.71
CA GLY A 165 -20.05 20.58 1.03
C GLY A 165 -18.80 21.39 0.69
N PHE A 166 -17.62 20.99 1.15
CA PHE A 166 -16.36 21.56 0.66
C PHE A 166 -16.20 21.29 -0.84
N THR A 167 -15.61 22.21 -1.56
CA THR A 167 -15.45 22.09 -2.99
C THR A 167 -13.99 22.17 -3.41
N PHE A 168 -13.60 21.31 -4.34
CA PHE A 168 -12.36 21.44 -5.09
C PHE A 168 -12.66 21.84 -6.52
N VAL A 169 -11.80 22.61 -7.15
CA VAL A 169 -11.89 22.91 -8.58
C VAL A 169 -10.77 22.18 -9.30
N VAL A 170 -11.15 21.31 -10.24
CA VAL A 170 -10.19 20.57 -11.07
C VAL A 170 -9.35 21.55 -11.87
N ASN A 171 -8.03 21.33 -11.93
CA ASN A 171 -7.17 22.19 -12.69
C ASN A 171 -7.39 22.04 -14.21
N SER A 172 -7.03 23.07 -14.98
CA SER A 172 -7.26 23.14 -16.43
C SER A 172 -6.02 22.82 -17.28
N LEU A 173 -4.99 22.18 -16.73
CA LEU A 173 -3.80 21.76 -17.47
C LEU A 173 -4.16 20.76 -18.59
N THR A 174 -3.78 21.07 -19.83
CA THR A 174 -4.15 20.25 -21.01
C THR A 174 -2.95 19.69 -21.78
N GLY A 175 -1.77 19.71 -21.18
CA GLY A 175 -0.54 19.20 -21.81
C GLY A 175 -0.52 17.68 -21.99
N ASN A 176 0.31 17.22 -22.92
CA ASN A 176 0.47 15.79 -23.21
C ASN A 176 1.34 15.05 -22.18
N ASN A 177 2.14 15.76 -21.41
CA ASN A 177 3.02 15.20 -20.40
C ASN A 177 2.27 15.14 -19.05
N TYR A 178 2.49 14.08 -18.25
CA TYR A 178 1.87 13.91 -16.92
C TYR A 178 2.11 15.09 -15.96
N THR A 179 3.19 15.87 -16.17
CA THR A 179 3.45 17.10 -15.41
C THR A 179 2.49 18.23 -15.81
N ALA A 180 2.08 18.26 -17.06
CA ALA A 180 1.19 19.25 -17.65
C ALA A 180 -0.26 18.78 -17.82
N LYS A 181 -0.61 17.59 -17.33
CA LYS A 181 -1.97 17.09 -17.26
C LYS A 181 -2.58 17.34 -15.90
N TYR A 182 -3.91 17.42 -15.83
CA TYR A 182 -4.63 17.55 -14.57
C TYR A 182 -5.11 16.21 -14.02
N TYR A 183 -5.03 15.11 -14.78
CA TYR A 183 -5.42 13.76 -14.36
C TYR A 183 -4.48 12.69 -14.91
N GLY A 184 -4.50 11.53 -14.31
CA GLY A 184 -3.75 10.36 -14.71
C GLY A 184 -3.89 9.20 -13.75
N ALA A 185 -2.99 8.23 -13.85
CA ALA A 185 -2.93 7.08 -12.94
C ALA A 185 -1.53 6.88 -12.38
N THR A 186 -1.46 6.24 -11.23
CA THR A 186 -0.25 5.79 -10.56
C THR A 186 -0.50 4.49 -9.82
N ASN A 187 0.56 3.81 -9.41
CA ASN A 187 0.46 2.60 -8.60
C ASN A 187 0.67 2.91 -7.11
N ARG A 188 -0.16 2.31 -6.27
CA ARG A 188 -0.05 2.34 -4.82
C ARG A 188 0.24 0.94 -4.31
N VAL A 189 1.30 0.81 -3.52
CA VAL A 189 1.67 -0.43 -2.82
C VAL A 189 1.23 -0.32 -1.38
N THR A 190 0.59 -1.36 -0.90
CA THR A 190 0.19 -1.52 0.50
C THR A 190 0.78 -2.82 1.01
N LEU A 191 1.50 -2.76 2.12
CA LEU A 191 1.95 -3.92 2.87
C LEU A 191 1.15 -4.04 4.16
N GLN A 192 0.64 -5.23 4.43
CA GLN A 192 -0.06 -5.53 5.67
C GLN A 192 0.94 -5.63 6.84
N PRO A 193 0.47 -5.58 8.09
CA PRO A 193 1.34 -5.72 9.25
C PRO A 193 2.21 -6.97 9.18
N GLY A 194 3.46 -6.86 9.64
CA GLY A 194 4.39 -7.97 9.61
C GLY A 194 5.64 -7.72 10.44
N ILE A 195 6.65 -8.54 10.22
CA ILE A 195 7.98 -8.42 10.83
C ILE A 195 9.02 -8.48 9.73
N ILE A 196 9.92 -7.53 9.73
CA ILE A 196 11.10 -7.49 8.87
C ILE A 196 12.37 -7.67 9.71
N PHE A 197 13.42 -8.19 9.10
CA PHE A 197 14.76 -8.20 9.70
C PHE A 197 15.56 -7.04 9.12
N ALA A 198 16.03 -6.15 9.96
CA ALA A 198 16.90 -5.06 9.56
C ALA A 198 17.73 -4.58 10.75
N ARG A 199 19.01 -4.24 10.50
CA ARG A 199 19.95 -3.75 11.53
C ARG A 199 20.09 -4.70 12.72
N GLY A 200 20.17 -5.99 12.43
CA GLY A 200 20.29 -7.01 13.48
C GLY A 200 19.05 -7.19 14.36
N ALA A 201 17.93 -6.57 14.00
CA ALA A 201 16.70 -6.59 14.79
C ALA A 201 15.50 -7.11 14.00
N PHE A 202 14.58 -7.78 14.69
CA PHE A 202 13.28 -8.13 14.16
C PHE A 202 12.29 -6.98 14.43
N ILE A 203 11.96 -6.21 13.40
CA ILE A 203 11.20 -4.98 13.54
C ILE A 203 9.76 -5.24 13.10
N LYS A 204 8.81 -5.01 14.02
CA LYS A 204 7.38 -5.06 13.70
C LYS A 204 7.00 -3.85 12.87
N THR A 205 6.28 -4.09 11.78
CA THR A 205 5.70 -3.06 10.93
C THR A 205 4.18 -3.08 11.08
N ASP A 206 3.58 -1.91 11.12
CA ASP A 206 2.14 -1.74 10.94
C ASP A 206 1.78 -1.80 9.45
N LYS A 207 0.51 -1.59 9.13
CA LYS A 207 0.09 -1.42 7.73
C LYS A 207 0.74 -0.15 7.17
N ILE A 208 1.57 -0.31 6.14
CA ILE A 208 2.28 0.80 5.48
C ILE A 208 1.91 0.86 4.01
N THR A 209 1.85 2.07 3.48
CA THR A 209 1.50 2.32 2.07
C THR A 209 2.48 3.30 1.45
N CYS A 210 2.66 3.18 0.14
CA CYS A 210 3.44 4.16 -0.61
C CYS A 210 2.90 4.26 -2.05
N LEU A 211 2.96 5.44 -2.61
CA LEU A 211 2.78 5.65 -4.04
C LEU A 211 4.11 5.37 -4.74
N VAL A 212 4.08 4.53 -5.76
CA VAL A 212 5.29 4.15 -6.51
C VAL A 212 5.88 5.35 -7.23
N ASP A 213 5.02 6.14 -7.87
CA ASP A 213 5.36 7.46 -8.41
C ASP A 213 4.19 8.40 -8.17
N LYS A 214 4.44 9.72 -8.15
CA LYS A 214 3.37 10.69 -7.91
C LYS A 214 2.37 10.79 -9.06
N TYR A 215 2.84 10.67 -10.31
CA TYR A 215 2.05 11.00 -11.48
C TYR A 215 2.14 10.01 -12.64
N ASN A 216 3.02 9.01 -12.56
CA ASN A 216 3.23 8.08 -13.66
C ASN A 216 3.31 6.64 -13.15
N GLU A 217 2.46 5.77 -13.69
CA GLU A 217 2.41 4.36 -13.33
C GLU A 217 3.50 3.50 -13.99
N LEU A 218 4.11 4.00 -15.09
CA LEU A 218 5.01 3.19 -15.92
C LEU A 218 6.50 3.39 -15.61
N LEU A 219 6.86 4.39 -14.81
CA LEU A 219 8.28 4.66 -14.52
C LEU A 219 8.89 3.56 -13.64
N PRO A 220 10.13 3.13 -13.98
CA PRO A 220 10.85 2.17 -13.15
C PRO A 220 11.15 2.76 -11.77
N LYS A 221 10.84 2.01 -10.72
CA LYS A 221 11.06 2.39 -9.32
C LYS A 221 11.51 1.19 -8.48
N LYS A 222 12.31 1.49 -7.47
CA LYS A 222 12.63 0.57 -6.37
C LYS A 222 11.75 0.94 -5.18
N VAL A 223 10.90 0.05 -4.75
CA VAL A 223 10.07 0.20 -3.54
C VAL A 223 10.70 -0.60 -2.42
N GLY A 224 10.79 -0.02 -1.25
CA GLY A 224 11.41 -0.71 -0.12
C GLY A 224 11.20 -0.02 1.21
N PHE A 225 11.74 -0.64 2.24
CA PHE A 225 11.67 -0.18 3.62
C PHE A 225 12.76 0.85 3.89
N VAL A 226 12.38 2.00 4.44
CA VAL A 226 13.30 2.93 5.08
C VAL A 226 13.19 2.72 6.57
N VAL A 227 14.25 2.24 7.20
CA VAL A 227 14.30 1.99 8.64
C VAL A 227 15.02 3.16 9.32
N THR A 228 14.32 3.85 10.19
CA THR A 228 14.85 5.01 10.91
C THR A 228 14.94 4.70 12.41
N GLU A 229 16.06 5.08 13.01
CA GLU A 229 16.29 5.00 14.44
C GLU A 229 15.92 6.31 15.11
N ALA A 230 15.25 6.23 16.23
CA ALA A 230 14.90 7.37 17.07
C ALA A 230 15.03 7.01 18.55
N LEU A 231 15.31 8.00 19.37
CA LEU A 231 15.26 7.87 20.82
C LEU A 231 13.88 8.31 21.32
N ALA A 232 13.22 7.42 22.06
CA ALA A 232 12.05 7.76 22.84
C ALA A 232 12.52 8.14 24.26
N GLN A 233 12.18 9.35 24.69
CA GLN A 233 12.60 9.92 25.95
C GLN A 233 11.40 10.24 26.82
N ALA A 234 11.56 10.16 28.15
CA ALA A 234 10.49 10.44 29.10
C ALA A 234 9.91 11.86 28.99
N ALA A 235 10.68 12.80 28.40
CA ALA A 235 10.22 14.16 28.15
C ALA A 235 9.14 14.25 27.04
N THR A 236 9.16 13.30 26.08
CA THR A 236 8.23 13.25 24.94
C THR A 236 7.25 12.09 25.03
N ASP A 237 7.57 11.06 25.77
CA ASP A 237 6.75 9.86 25.95
C ASP A 237 6.52 9.59 27.44
N THR A 238 5.34 9.99 27.92
CA THR A 238 4.95 9.85 29.34
C THR A 238 4.80 8.39 29.79
N THR A 239 4.75 7.42 28.87
CA THR A 239 4.73 5.99 29.22
C THR A 239 6.05 5.51 29.80
N LEU A 240 7.12 6.29 29.64
CA LEU A 240 8.44 6.03 30.21
C LEU A 240 8.61 6.59 31.63
N LEU A 241 7.60 7.22 32.20
CA LEU A 241 7.58 7.65 33.60
C LEU A 241 7.24 6.45 34.49
N ASP A 242 7.75 6.48 35.74
CA ASP A 242 7.46 5.43 36.72
C ASP A 242 5.96 5.39 37.04
N PRO A 243 5.25 4.27 36.74
CA PRO A 243 3.83 4.14 36.97
C PRO A 243 3.46 3.81 38.43
N ALA A 244 4.41 3.61 39.34
CA ALA A 244 4.18 3.13 40.66
C ALA A 244 3.53 4.21 41.58
N GLN A 245 2.21 4.33 41.53
CA GLN A 245 1.45 5.25 42.34
C GLN A 245 1.66 4.94 43.85
N GLY A 246 1.92 6.00 44.63
CA GLY A 246 2.16 5.87 46.07
C GLY A 246 3.62 5.57 46.46
N SER A 247 4.53 5.43 45.50
CA SER A 247 5.97 5.37 45.74
C SER A 247 6.63 6.76 45.65
N PHE A 248 7.81 6.92 46.26
CA PHE A 248 8.58 8.16 46.14
C PHE A 248 9.06 8.45 44.73
N ASN A 249 9.13 7.44 43.86
CA ASN A 249 9.59 7.57 42.48
C ASN A 249 8.44 7.75 41.47
N TYR A 250 7.20 7.86 41.92
CA TYR A 250 6.05 8.07 41.01
C TYR A 250 6.30 9.25 40.07
N ASN A 251 6.10 9.03 38.77
CA ASN A 251 6.41 9.96 37.69
C ASN A 251 7.88 10.32 37.51
N ALA A 252 8.82 9.61 38.13
CA ALA A 252 10.24 9.80 37.83
C ALA A 252 10.55 9.37 36.39
N PRO A 253 11.40 10.12 35.64
CA PRO A 253 11.77 9.76 34.29
C PRO A 253 12.55 8.45 34.26
N GLY A 254 12.12 7.52 33.41
CA GLY A 254 12.81 6.26 33.12
C GLY A 254 13.96 6.45 32.11
N ALA A 255 14.67 5.37 31.85
CA ALA A 255 15.72 5.35 30.83
C ALA A 255 15.14 5.55 29.41
N ASP A 256 15.94 6.14 28.54
CA ASP A 256 15.58 6.30 27.12
C ASP A 256 15.48 4.94 26.40
N ARG A 257 14.72 4.90 25.30
CA ARG A 257 14.52 3.70 24.49
C ARG A 257 14.94 3.96 23.05
N LEU A 258 15.70 3.04 22.46
CA LEU A 258 15.93 3.03 21.03
C LEU A 258 14.67 2.48 20.34
N LYS A 259 14.11 3.25 19.41
CA LYS A 259 12.91 2.90 18.64
C LYS A 259 13.24 2.85 17.17
N TYR A 260 12.82 1.77 16.51
CA TYR A 260 12.83 1.67 15.06
C TYR A 260 11.47 2.08 14.48
N THR A 261 11.49 2.89 13.43
CA THR A 261 10.31 3.20 12.61
C THR A 261 10.56 2.74 11.19
N VAL A 262 9.54 2.19 10.57
CA VAL A 262 9.61 1.66 9.21
C VAL A 262 8.63 2.40 8.34
N GLU A 263 9.12 2.97 7.23
CA GLU A 263 8.31 3.61 6.21
C GLU A 263 8.53 2.89 4.88
N LEU A 264 7.50 2.83 4.05
CA LEU A 264 7.62 2.34 2.68
C LEU A 264 7.88 3.53 1.76
N LYS A 265 8.95 3.49 0.99
CA LYS A 265 9.30 4.55 0.03
C LYS A 265 9.67 3.97 -1.33
N ALA A 266 9.48 4.80 -2.35
CA ALA A 266 9.85 4.49 -3.73
C ALA A 266 10.96 5.44 -4.19
N PHE A 267 12.00 4.89 -4.78
CA PHE A 267 13.13 5.64 -5.35
C PHE A 267 13.30 5.31 -6.83
N SER A 268 13.70 6.30 -7.62
CA SER A 268 14.12 6.05 -9.01
C SER A 268 15.42 5.24 -9.02
N PRO A 269 15.62 4.34 -9.99
CA PRO A 269 16.85 3.53 -10.06
C PRO A 269 18.14 4.35 -10.09
N SER A 270 18.06 5.59 -10.65
CA SER A 270 19.17 6.54 -10.75
C SER A 270 19.31 7.47 -9.55
N ALA A 271 18.39 7.42 -8.59
CA ALA A 271 18.47 8.28 -7.40
C ALA A 271 19.51 7.76 -6.41
N THR A 272 20.11 8.68 -5.64
CA THR A 272 20.92 8.30 -4.49
C THR A 272 20.02 7.66 -3.43
N ILE A 273 20.23 6.39 -3.17
CA ILE A 273 19.45 5.60 -2.23
C ILE A 273 20.08 5.74 -0.84
N PRO A 274 19.33 6.07 0.22
CA PRO A 274 19.85 6.13 1.59
C PRO A 274 20.35 4.74 2.06
N GLU A 275 21.38 4.70 2.90
CA GLU A 275 21.94 3.47 3.47
C GLU A 275 20.93 2.65 4.29
N ASN A 276 19.91 3.32 4.83
CA ASN A 276 18.85 2.69 5.62
C ASN A 276 17.64 2.26 4.77
N PHE A 277 17.81 2.17 3.46
CA PHE A 277 16.80 1.70 2.53
C PHE A 277 17.07 0.26 2.12
N TYR A 278 16.10 -0.60 2.35
CA TYR A 278 16.12 -2.00 1.99
C TYR A 278 15.10 -2.27 0.88
N THR A 279 15.58 -2.64 -0.30
CA THR A 279 14.72 -2.86 -1.46
C THR A 279 13.81 -4.08 -1.24
N TYR A 280 12.51 -3.86 -1.32
CA TYR A 280 11.49 -4.90 -1.27
C TYR A 280 11.10 -5.39 -2.66
N ALA A 281 10.82 -4.46 -3.60
CA ALA A 281 10.36 -4.78 -4.94
C ALA A 281 10.88 -3.80 -5.99
N HIS A 282 10.99 -4.29 -7.23
CA HIS A 282 11.26 -3.47 -8.40
C HIS A 282 9.98 -3.35 -9.24
N PHE A 283 9.64 -2.14 -9.59
CA PHE A 283 8.54 -1.81 -10.51
C PHE A 283 9.10 -1.42 -11.86
N GLU A 284 8.50 -1.92 -12.92
CA GLU A 284 8.77 -1.58 -14.31
C GLU A 284 7.48 -1.77 -15.11
N ASP A 285 7.17 -0.83 -16.00
CA ASP A 285 5.94 -0.84 -16.79
C ASP A 285 4.64 -1.08 -15.98
N GLY A 286 4.57 -0.45 -14.81
CA GLY A 286 3.38 -0.53 -13.96
C GLY A 286 3.23 -1.84 -13.17
N ALA A 287 4.16 -2.78 -13.30
CA ALA A 287 4.09 -4.09 -12.68
C ALA A 287 5.31 -4.38 -11.79
N ILE A 288 5.13 -5.20 -10.78
CA ILE A 288 6.22 -5.72 -9.97
C ILE A 288 6.97 -6.77 -10.79
N GLN A 289 8.26 -6.50 -11.05
CA GLN A 289 9.13 -7.41 -11.77
C GLN A 289 9.86 -8.38 -10.83
N ASN A 290 10.22 -7.92 -9.65
CA ASN A 290 10.99 -8.72 -8.72
C ASN A 290 10.75 -8.26 -7.28
N VAL A 291 10.53 -9.21 -6.39
CA VAL A 291 10.51 -8.98 -4.95
C VAL A 291 11.87 -9.36 -4.38
N GLY A 292 12.53 -8.43 -3.70
CA GLY A 292 13.93 -8.51 -3.29
C GLY A 292 14.33 -9.60 -2.29
N LEU A 293 13.46 -10.60 -2.08
CA LEU A 293 13.65 -11.67 -1.09
C LEU A 293 14.58 -12.82 -1.56
N LYS A 294 15.25 -12.69 -2.69
CA LYS A 294 15.84 -13.84 -3.41
C LYS A 294 17.19 -14.37 -2.90
N ASN A 295 17.84 -13.68 -1.96
CA ASN A 295 19.21 -14.05 -1.56
C ASN A 295 19.34 -14.70 -0.17
N ASN A 296 18.24 -15.09 0.45
CA ASN A 296 18.32 -15.86 1.68
C ASN A 296 18.58 -17.34 1.34
N PRO A 297 19.62 -18.00 1.90
CA PRO A 297 19.89 -19.41 1.63
C PRO A 297 18.71 -20.35 1.87
N LEU A 298 17.90 -20.09 2.91
CA LEU A 298 16.70 -20.87 3.21
C LEU A 298 15.57 -20.60 2.21
N HIS A 299 15.43 -19.36 1.74
CA HIS A 299 14.50 -19.03 0.67
C HIS A 299 14.92 -19.64 -0.66
N GLY A 300 16.24 -19.70 -0.91
CA GLY A 300 16.81 -20.34 -2.10
C GLY A 300 16.41 -21.81 -2.23
N VAL A 301 16.36 -22.55 -1.14
CA VAL A 301 15.88 -23.95 -1.14
C VAL A 301 14.40 -24.03 -1.55
N GLY A 302 13.56 -23.17 -0.99
CA GLY A 302 12.15 -23.09 -1.37
C GLY A 302 11.95 -22.75 -2.85
N GLN A 303 12.77 -21.83 -3.39
CA GLN A 303 12.73 -21.46 -4.80
C GLN A 303 13.23 -22.57 -5.73
N ILE A 304 14.30 -23.28 -5.34
CA ILE A 304 14.81 -24.44 -6.10
C ILE A 304 13.73 -25.53 -6.18
N LEU A 305 13.06 -25.83 -5.07
CA LEU A 305 11.97 -26.80 -5.03
C LEU A 305 10.78 -26.34 -5.87
N ALA A 306 10.43 -25.05 -5.80
CA ALA A 306 9.37 -24.48 -6.62
C ALA A 306 9.70 -24.55 -8.11
N ASN A 307 10.91 -24.14 -8.50
CA ASN A 307 11.35 -24.23 -9.90
C ASN A 307 11.29 -25.66 -10.40
N ARG A 308 11.80 -26.63 -9.61
CA ARG A 308 11.72 -28.04 -9.95
C ARG A 308 10.27 -28.50 -10.16
N THR A 309 9.36 -28.15 -9.25
CA THR A 309 7.94 -28.49 -9.37
C THR A 309 7.34 -27.89 -10.63
N TYR A 310 7.70 -26.63 -10.95
CA TYR A 310 7.21 -25.95 -12.15
C TYR A 310 7.77 -26.58 -13.44
N ASP A 311 9.05 -26.92 -13.45
CA ASP A 311 9.70 -27.55 -14.61
C ASP A 311 9.13 -28.95 -14.89
N GLU A 312 8.78 -29.70 -13.83
CA GLU A 312 8.20 -31.04 -13.94
C GLU A 312 6.70 -31.03 -14.32
N SER A 313 5.92 -30.07 -13.80
CA SER A 313 4.45 -30.15 -13.85
C SER A 313 3.76 -28.85 -14.32
N GLY A 314 4.50 -27.75 -14.46
CA GLY A 314 3.93 -26.44 -14.79
C GLY A 314 2.97 -25.89 -13.71
N ASN A 315 2.02 -25.08 -14.12
CA ASN A 315 0.93 -24.63 -13.25
C ASN A 315 -0.22 -25.64 -13.29
N TYR A 316 -0.69 -26.06 -12.13
CA TYR A 316 -1.79 -27.02 -12.08
C TYR A 316 -2.70 -26.83 -10.84
N LEU A 317 -3.92 -27.36 -10.95
CA LEU A 317 -4.91 -27.35 -9.89
C LEU A 317 -4.90 -28.72 -9.19
N VAL A 318 -4.76 -28.70 -7.88
CA VAL A 318 -4.94 -29.89 -7.03
C VAL A 318 -6.41 -30.05 -6.64
N ARG A 319 -7.01 -28.95 -6.20
CA ARG A 319 -8.43 -28.81 -5.91
C ARG A 319 -8.86 -27.47 -6.47
N GLY A 320 -9.70 -27.50 -7.49
CA GLY A 320 -10.11 -26.30 -8.21
C GLY A 320 -10.86 -25.31 -7.34
N ASN A 321 -10.62 -24.04 -7.60
CA ASN A 321 -11.42 -22.95 -7.06
C ASN A 321 -12.62 -22.73 -8.00
N THR A 322 -13.83 -22.80 -7.45
CA THR A 322 -15.02 -22.35 -8.18
C THR A 322 -15.07 -20.84 -8.15
N VAL A 323 -15.25 -20.22 -9.29
CA VAL A 323 -15.43 -18.77 -9.40
C VAL A 323 -16.85 -18.49 -9.82
N SER A 324 -17.57 -17.70 -9.04
CA SER A 324 -18.93 -17.29 -9.34
C SER A 324 -19.03 -15.76 -9.31
N LEU A 325 -19.85 -15.23 -10.20
CA LEU A 325 -20.18 -13.81 -10.28
C LEU A 325 -21.60 -13.60 -9.79
N ARG A 326 -21.78 -12.68 -8.82
CA ARG A 326 -23.09 -12.39 -8.22
C ARG A 326 -23.30 -10.88 -8.16
N GLU A 327 -24.57 -10.47 -7.97
CA GLU A 327 -24.88 -9.08 -7.65
C GLU A 327 -24.32 -8.69 -6.30
N HIS A 328 -23.82 -7.47 -6.20
CA HIS A 328 -23.35 -6.93 -4.92
C HIS A 328 -24.51 -6.56 -4.02
N LEU A 329 -25.53 -5.89 -4.56
CA LEU A 329 -26.74 -5.51 -3.83
C LEU A 329 -27.77 -6.66 -3.88
N ASP A 330 -28.24 -7.08 -2.72
CA ASP A 330 -29.38 -7.99 -2.57
C ASP A 330 -30.68 -7.18 -2.63
N GLU A 331 -31.37 -7.30 -3.75
CA GLU A 331 -32.69 -6.71 -3.96
C GLU A 331 -33.52 -7.55 -4.93
N ASN A 332 -34.82 -7.56 -4.73
CA ASN A 332 -35.77 -8.23 -5.66
C ASN A 332 -35.43 -9.69 -5.94
N ASN A 333 -34.86 -10.40 -4.98
CA ASN A 333 -34.45 -11.80 -5.11
C ASN A 333 -33.44 -12.07 -6.26
N ASN A 334 -32.56 -11.12 -6.52
CA ASN A 334 -31.54 -11.18 -7.57
C ASN A 334 -30.32 -12.06 -7.20
N GLY A 335 -30.31 -12.66 -6.03
CA GLY A 335 -29.19 -13.44 -5.51
C GLY A 335 -27.97 -12.61 -5.09
N GLY A 336 -28.17 -11.32 -4.84
CA GLY A 336 -27.16 -10.40 -4.30
C GLY A 336 -26.64 -10.84 -2.94
N ILE A 337 -25.54 -10.23 -2.52
CA ILE A 337 -24.82 -10.67 -1.31
C ILE A 337 -25.08 -9.73 -0.13
N TYR A 338 -25.14 -8.45 -0.36
CA TYR A 338 -25.26 -7.43 0.68
C TYR A 338 -26.56 -6.63 0.54
N ALA A 339 -27.34 -6.58 1.61
CA ALA A 339 -28.46 -5.63 1.69
C ALA A 339 -27.95 -4.19 1.60
N SER A 340 -28.80 -3.26 1.18
CA SER A 340 -28.48 -1.84 1.09
C SER A 340 -27.98 -1.26 2.42
N SER A 341 -28.55 -1.70 3.55
CA SER A 341 -28.12 -1.34 4.90
C SER A 341 -26.71 -1.80 5.25
N ASN A 342 -26.20 -2.82 4.58
CA ASN A 342 -24.87 -3.39 4.77
C ASN A 342 -23.88 -2.98 3.66
N GLY A 343 -24.15 -1.88 2.98
CA GLY A 343 -23.27 -1.32 1.94
C GLY A 343 -23.43 -1.96 0.57
N GLY A 344 -24.50 -2.68 0.31
CA GLY A 344 -24.82 -3.20 -1.02
C GLY A 344 -24.93 -2.06 -2.05
N SER A 345 -24.33 -2.24 -3.22
CA SER A 345 -24.31 -1.24 -4.30
C SER A 345 -24.84 -1.84 -5.60
N ARG A 346 -25.69 -1.11 -6.30
CA ARG A 346 -26.16 -1.47 -7.65
C ARG A 346 -25.10 -1.37 -8.72
N ASP A 347 -24.07 -0.55 -8.48
CA ASP A 347 -23.01 -0.27 -9.43
C ASP A 347 -21.85 -1.29 -9.34
N ALA A 348 -21.98 -2.29 -8.47
CA ALA A 348 -20.96 -3.29 -8.25
C ALA A 348 -21.49 -4.72 -8.49
N LEU A 349 -20.58 -5.59 -8.88
CA LEU A 349 -20.72 -7.04 -8.86
C LEU A 349 -19.77 -7.61 -7.81
N MET A 350 -20.00 -8.86 -7.43
CA MET A 350 -19.17 -9.58 -6.50
C MET A 350 -18.63 -10.84 -7.17
N ILE A 351 -17.32 -10.94 -7.29
CA ILE A 351 -16.64 -12.18 -7.61
C ILE A 351 -16.45 -12.95 -6.31
N GLN A 352 -17.00 -14.13 -6.24
CA GLN A 352 -16.73 -15.07 -5.16
C GLN A 352 -15.83 -16.19 -5.68
N ILE A 353 -14.72 -16.40 -5.00
CA ILE A 353 -13.74 -17.45 -5.28
C ILE A 353 -13.80 -18.42 -4.11
N ASP A 354 -14.20 -19.65 -4.36
CA ASP A 354 -14.33 -20.68 -3.32
C ASP A 354 -12.97 -21.31 -2.97
N PRO A 355 -12.88 -22.00 -1.82
CA PRO A 355 -11.65 -22.64 -1.37
C PRO A 355 -11.07 -23.60 -2.40
N GLY A 356 -9.76 -23.60 -2.52
CA GLY A 356 -9.06 -24.45 -3.47
C GLY A 356 -7.56 -24.50 -3.21
N VAL A 357 -6.88 -25.37 -3.91
CA VAL A 357 -5.42 -25.58 -3.85
C VAL A 357 -4.88 -25.63 -5.26
N SER A 358 -3.91 -24.79 -5.53
CA SER A 358 -3.23 -24.71 -6.82
C SER A 358 -1.72 -24.60 -6.64
N TYR A 359 -0.98 -25.01 -7.65
CA TYR A 359 0.44 -24.70 -7.79
C TYR A 359 0.60 -23.64 -8.88
N VAL A 360 1.20 -22.51 -8.50
CA VAL A 360 1.46 -21.38 -9.42
C VAL A 360 2.95 -21.02 -9.33
N GLY A 361 3.65 -21.13 -10.44
CA GLY A 361 5.11 -20.98 -10.48
C GLY A 361 5.83 -21.98 -9.58
N GLY A 362 5.28 -23.19 -9.40
CA GLY A 362 5.79 -24.23 -8.52
C GLY A 362 5.48 -24.04 -7.03
N HIS A 363 4.91 -22.91 -6.62
CA HIS A 363 4.52 -22.67 -5.25
C HIS A 363 3.09 -23.15 -4.96
N ARG A 364 2.90 -23.90 -3.87
CA ARG A 364 1.57 -24.29 -3.41
C ARG A 364 0.83 -23.07 -2.87
N ARG A 365 -0.32 -22.78 -3.46
CA ARG A 365 -1.24 -21.72 -3.05
C ARG A 365 -2.54 -22.33 -2.60
N GLU A 366 -2.95 -22.03 -1.38
CA GLU A 366 -4.17 -22.55 -0.77
C GLU A 366 -5.07 -21.39 -0.34
N LEU A 367 -6.30 -21.45 -0.81
CA LEU A 367 -7.37 -20.58 -0.34
C LEU A 367 -8.23 -21.43 0.63
N LEU A 368 -8.18 -21.09 1.92
CA LEU A 368 -8.85 -21.86 2.96
C LEU A 368 -10.34 -21.52 3.11
N SER A 369 -10.73 -20.31 2.77
CA SER A 369 -12.12 -19.83 2.84
C SER A 369 -12.47 -19.05 1.57
N SER A 370 -13.76 -18.96 1.27
CA SER A 370 -14.23 -18.18 0.11
C SER A 370 -13.82 -16.73 0.24
N LYS A 371 -13.19 -16.21 -0.81
CA LYS A 371 -12.82 -14.80 -0.93
C LYS A 371 -13.83 -14.09 -1.83
N ARG A 372 -14.28 -12.93 -1.39
CA ARG A 372 -15.20 -12.07 -2.13
C ARG A 372 -14.49 -10.79 -2.53
N VAL A 373 -14.56 -10.45 -3.80
CA VAL A 373 -13.92 -9.29 -4.39
C VAL A 373 -14.98 -8.46 -5.12
N PRO A 374 -15.30 -7.26 -4.64
CA PRO A 374 -16.20 -6.36 -5.35
C PRO A 374 -15.50 -5.82 -6.59
N ILE A 375 -16.22 -5.79 -7.71
CA ILE A 375 -15.80 -5.16 -8.96
C ILE A 375 -16.91 -4.21 -9.42
N MET A 376 -16.50 -3.14 -10.09
CA MET A 376 -17.47 -2.23 -10.70
C MET A 376 -18.16 -2.92 -11.88
N LYS A 377 -19.48 -2.73 -12.01
CA LYS A 377 -20.19 -3.12 -13.22
C LYS A 377 -19.64 -2.36 -14.41
N PRO A 378 -19.39 -3.03 -15.55
CA PRO A 378 -19.10 -2.32 -16.77
C PRO A 378 -20.34 -1.49 -17.14
N THR A 379 -20.14 -0.22 -17.45
CA THR A 379 -21.21 0.61 -18.00
C THR A 379 -21.34 0.33 -19.48
N MET A 380 -22.54 0.07 -19.95
CA MET A 380 -22.85 0.08 -21.37
C MET A 380 -22.96 1.53 -21.82
N ASP A 381 -21.91 2.01 -22.46
CA ASP A 381 -21.88 3.40 -22.91
C ASP A 381 -22.70 3.62 -24.19
N VAL A 382 -22.70 2.67 -25.10
CA VAL A 382 -23.40 2.79 -26.38
C VAL A 382 -23.74 1.39 -26.93
N THR A 383 -24.96 1.18 -27.33
CA THR A 383 -25.29 0.10 -28.25
C THR A 383 -24.73 0.47 -29.63
N LYS A 384 -23.58 -0.07 -29.99
CA LYS A 384 -23.04 0.07 -31.35
C LYS A 384 -23.66 -1.02 -32.23
N GLU A 385 -24.51 -0.60 -33.14
CA GLU A 385 -25.01 -1.48 -34.17
C GLU A 385 -23.93 -1.69 -35.24
N SER A 386 -23.90 -2.88 -35.82
CA SER A 386 -23.03 -3.22 -36.95
C SER A 386 -21.51 -3.10 -36.70
N GLN A 387 -21.05 -3.44 -35.50
CA GLN A 387 -19.62 -3.45 -35.21
C GLN A 387 -18.97 -4.75 -35.71
N SER A 388 -17.99 -4.63 -36.64
CA SER A 388 -17.15 -5.75 -37.04
C SER A 388 -16.12 -6.07 -35.95
N ILE A 389 -16.13 -7.30 -35.47
CA ILE A 389 -15.11 -7.80 -34.52
C ILE A 389 -14.14 -8.65 -35.34
N SER A 390 -12.84 -8.29 -35.26
CA SER A 390 -11.80 -9.06 -35.92
C SER A 390 -11.64 -10.43 -35.25
N THR A 391 -11.65 -11.49 -36.03
CA THR A 391 -11.39 -12.86 -35.55
C THR A 391 -9.92 -13.14 -35.26
N SER A 392 -9.03 -12.18 -35.49
CA SER A 392 -7.59 -12.31 -35.25
C SER A 392 -7.16 -12.17 -33.76
N TYR A 393 -8.10 -11.93 -32.87
CA TYR A 393 -7.82 -11.75 -31.43
C TYR A 393 -7.75 -13.06 -30.61
N GLY A 394 -7.59 -14.19 -31.23
CA GLY A 394 -7.47 -15.48 -30.55
C GLY A 394 -8.80 -16.04 -30.02
N ASN A 395 -8.74 -16.94 -29.07
CA ASN A 395 -9.94 -17.55 -28.49
C ASN A 395 -10.64 -16.57 -27.56
N TYR A 396 -11.84 -16.16 -27.92
CA TYR A 396 -12.68 -15.29 -27.09
C TYR A 396 -14.09 -15.85 -26.97
N VAL A 397 -14.73 -15.56 -25.87
CA VAL A 397 -16.15 -15.83 -25.68
C VAL A 397 -16.90 -14.51 -25.78
N LEU A 398 -17.75 -14.39 -26.79
CA LEU A 398 -18.66 -13.26 -26.90
C LEU A 398 -19.85 -13.50 -25.97
N ALA A 399 -19.88 -12.84 -24.83
CA ALA A 399 -21.05 -12.83 -23.97
C ALA A 399 -22.02 -11.74 -24.46
N VAL A 400 -23.01 -12.13 -25.20
CA VAL A 400 -24.10 -11.22 -25.62
C VAL A 400 -25.24 -11.35 -24.61
N SER A 401 -25.62 -10.23 -24.00
CA SER A 401 -26.76 -10.14 -23.10
C SER A 401 -28.10 -10.22 -23.88
N TYR A 402 -28.35 -11.33 -24.54
CA TYR A 402 -29.65 -11.58 -25.19
C TYR A 402 -30.18 -12.96 -24.85
N THR A 403 -31.51 -13.03 -24.71
CA THR A 403 -32.33 -14.16 -24.27
C THR A 403 -32.31 -15.40 -25.18
N HIS A 404 -31.51 -15.43 -26.25
CA HIS A 404 -31.32 -16.60 -27.11
C HIS A 404 -29.86 -16.77 -27.49
N LEU A 405 -29.17 -17.61 -26.73
CA LEU A 405 -27.91 -18.23 -27.15
C LEU A 405 -28.26 -19.39 -28.12
N THR A 406 -28.23 -19.15 -29.42
CA THR A 406 -28.02 -20.24 -30.34
C THR A 406 -26.51 -20.48 -30.42
N LEU A 407 -26.03 -21.47 -29.71
CA LEU A 407 -24.69 -22.00 -29.95
C LEU A 407 -24.60 -22.46 -31.39
N PRO A 408 -23.62 -22.01 -32.19
CA PRO A 408 -23.37 -22.64 -33.43
C PRO A 408 -22.98 -24.09 -33.18
N THR A 409 -23.80 -25.02 -33.56
CA THR A 409 -23.43 -26.43 -33.60
C THR A 409 -22.28 -26.57 -34.58
N ASN A 410 -21.08 -26.82 -34.06
CA ASN A 410 -19.99 -27.33 -34.88
C ASN A 410 -20.47 -28.62 -35.52
N ARG A 411 -20.79 -28.57 -36.80
CA ARG A 411 -20.72 -29.76 -37.65
C ARG A 411 -19.27 -29.88 -38.09
N GLU A 412 -18.64 -30.93 -37.62
CA GLU A 412 -17.41 -31.46 -38.19
C GLU A 412 -17.62 -31.76 -39.68
N VAL A 413 -16.64 -31.39 -40.48
CA VAL A 413 -16.22 -32.12 -41.65
C VAL A 413 -14.70 -32.25 -41.57
#